data_155ca6ea23242ca6851db8dfe3611072
#
_entry.id   155ca6ea23242ca6851db8dfe3611072
#
_cell.length_a   1.000
_cell.length_b   1.000
_cell.length_c   1.000
_cell.angle_alpha   90.00
_cell.angle_beta   90.00
_cell.angle_gamma   90.00
#
_symmetry.space_group_name_H-M   'P 1'
#
loop_
_entity.id
_entity.type
_entity.pdbx_description
1 polymer ?
#
loop_
_entity_poly.entity_id
_entity_poly.type
_entity_poly.pdbx_seq_one_letter_code
_entity_poly.pdbx_strand_id
1 'polypeptide(L)'
;MKTINYAAQGLAVFGLAALPLAVHAQASSDDQASPTVELNPMVVTAALAPRTADQSLSSVTVIDEAALRRQDPASITDVLRGQPGVDVTTQGNFGKQSSVFIRGTGSNANVLLIDGIRLRSATTGAASWEFLDPRMFDRAEIVRGPRGSLYGADAVGGVVQLFTPEGEEGSPQPRISVGGGSFETQRYSASLSGAEDGTRYHFAASRFDTEGAPVRRDGDDKGHDNTTGLVRLSHTFDSGAEIGMLALRSKGSTEFDASGPAEDDFVQQVAGIYTELPLTERWTSRLTLSEARDERDTLAPTYSSLFETRTRTAQWKNTLALGQHEVVVGAEYSEDDLGDSQTSGLAFNEESRDNRAVFAQGLLDFQPLTTQLSLRHDDNQAFGEELTGSLALGYELDARHSLRASFGTAFRAPTFNELYFPFVGSSNPDLEAETSETVELGIRGQYDAWFWDLAAYRTEVEDLIALDASFRPVNVNEARIRGAELSAGAEFDGWTLATALTYTDPEDRDTGNRLARRATQGLRLDIDRELGEWSLGASWIAQNHRYNDGANEQRLPGYGIVNLRAGWQLAPMWSLRATVENLTDKEYATAQGADFDLATFESIPFDYINAGRAGFVSVHFGP
;
A
#
# COMPACT_ATOMS: atom_id res chain seq x y z
N MET A 1 48.84 -1.34 -10.29
CA MET A 1 48.62 -1.55 -11.71
C MET A 1 48.12 -2.96 -11.91
N LYS A 2 46.81 -3.14 -11.90
CA LYS A 2 46.14 -4.32 -12.45
C LYS A 2 44.88 -3.80 -13.13
N THR A 3 44.95 -3.73 -14.44
CA THR A 3 43.85 -3.46 -15.34
C THR A 3 42.86 -4.62 -15.29
N ILE A 4 41.62 -4.34 -14.87
CA ILE A 4 40.52 -5.28 -15.00
C ILE A 4 39.73 -4.87 -16.23
N ASN A 5 39.74 -5.74 -17.24
CA ASN A 5 38.95 -5.64 -18.45
C ASN A 5 37.49 -5.97 -18.13
N TYR A 6 36.61 -5.00 -18.31
CA TYR A 6 35.18 -5.26 -18.43
C TYR A 6 34.89 -5.84 -19.81
N ALA A 7 34.51 -7.12 -19.83
CA ALA A 7 33.97 -7.78 -21.02
C ALA A 7 32.52 -7.34 -21.19
N ALA A 8 32.26 -6.66 -22.29
CA ALA A 8 30.92 -6.36 -22.77
C ALA A 8 30.16 -7.67 -23.04
N GLN A 9 29.13 -7.96 -22.24
CA GLN A 9 28.17 -9.01 -22.54
C GLN A 9 27.09 -8.43 -23.44
N GLY A 10 27.00 -8.99 -24.63
CA GLY A 10 26.17 -8.53 -25.72
C GLY A 10 24.67 -8.63 -25.43
N LEU A 11 23.96 -7.60 -25.83
CA LEU A 11 22.52 -7.59 -26.05
C LEU A 11 22.16 -8.69 -27.06
N ALA A 12 21.43 -9.70 -26.60
CA ALA A 12 20.71 -10.60 -27.49
C ALA A 12 19.46 -9.87 -28.00
N VAL A 13 19.56 -9.30 -29.18
CA VAL A 13 18.41 -8.78 -29.92
C VAL A 13 17.56 -9.97 -30.34
N PHE A 14 16.42 -10.18 -29.67
CA PHE A 14 15.37 -11.06 -30.20
C PHE A 14 14.74 -10.37 -31.40
N GLY A 15 15.10 -10.84 -32.61
CA GLY A 15 14.44 -10.46 -33.82
C GLY A 15 13.00 -10.97 -33.83
N LEU A 16 12.04 -10.10 -33.55
CA LEU A 16 10.62 -10.33 -33.84
C LEU A 16 10.44 -10.31 -35.36
N ALA A 17 10.18 -11.48 -35.94
CA ALA A 17 9.75 -11.60 -37.31
C ALA A 17 8.38 -10.89 -37.46
N ALA A 18 8.36 -9.79 -38.19
CA ALA A 18 7.14 -9.08 -38.56
C ALA A 18 6.32 -9.93 -39.53
N LEU A 19 5.25 -10.55 -39.03
CA LEU A 19 4.17 -11.06 -39.87
C LEU A 19 3.22 -9.88 -40.17
N PRO A 20 2.86 -9.61 -41.45
CA PRO A 20 1.89 -8.59 -41.75
C PRO A 20 0.48 -9.11 -41.47
N LEU A 21 -0.06 -8.79 -40.28
CA LEU A 21 -1.48 -8.90 -40.02
C LEU A 21 -2.19 -7.72 -40.70
N ALA A 22 -2.85 -7.98 -41.81
CA ALA A 22 -3.76 -7.05 -42.44
C ALA A 22 -5.04 -6.98 -41.57
N VAL A 23 -5.07 -6.08 -40.62
CA VAL A 23 -6.27 -5.76 -39.86
C VAL A 23 -7.15 -4.86 -40.71
N HIS A 24 -8.29 -5.38 -41.19
CA HIS A 24 -9.38 -4.55 -41.72
C HIS A 24 -10.06 -3.88 -40.53
N ALA A 25 -9.71 -2.64 -40.26
CA ALA A 25 -10.44 -1.79 -39.32
C ALA A 25 -11.77 -1.40 -39.95
N GLN A 26 -12.86 -2.02 -39.55
CA GLN A 26 -14.19 -1.41 -39.64
C GLN A 26 -14.27 -0.40 -38.51
N ALA A 27 -14.28 0.89 -38.88
CA ALA A 27 -14.56 1.96 -37.96
C ALA A 27 -16.04 1.90 -37.58
N SER A 28 -16.35 1.34 -36.44
CA SER A 28 -17.57 1.67 -35.70
C SER A 28 -17.29 2.94 -34.92
N SER A 29 -18.01 4.00 -35.25
CA SER A 29 -18.03 5.23 -34.46
C SER A 29 -18.83 4.97 -33.19
N ASP A 30 -18.22 4.35 -32.20
CA ASP A 30 -18.68 4.41 -30.82
C ASP A 30 -18.00 5.59 -30.16
N ASP A 31 -18.81 6.48 -29.57
CA ASP A 31 -18.37 7.53 -28.65
C ASP A 31 -17.49 6.87 -27.58
N GLN A 32 -16.17 7.00 -27.71
CA GLN A 32 -15.27 6.69 -26.61
C GLN A 32 -15.49 7.75 -25.54
N ALA A 33 -16.36 7.44 -24.57
CA ALA A 33 -16.45 8.20 -23.35
C ALA A 33 -15.04 8.21 -22.71
N SER A 34 -14.50 9.40 -22.50
CA SER A 34 -13.28 9.56 -21.68
C SER A 34 -13.50 8.86 -20.34
N PRO A 35 -12.49 8.16 -19.78
CA PRO A 35 -12.66 7.48 -18.51
C PRO A 35 -13.05 8.49 -17.42
N THR A 36 -14.30 8.45 -17.02
CA THR A 36 -14.86 9.28 -15.94
C THR A 36 -14.41 8.70 -14.60
N VAL A 37 -14.08 9.58 -13.66
CA VAL A 37 -13.82 9.16 -12.27
C VAL A 37 -15.13 8.67 -11.67
N GLU A 38 -15.13 7.47 -11.13
CA GLU A 38 -16.29 6.92 -10.44
C GLU A 38 -16.39 7.55 -9.04
N LEU A 39 -17.31 8.49 -8.84
CA LEU A 39 -17.52 9.18 -7.55
C LEU A 39 -18.12 8.28 -6.46
N ASN A 40 -18.61 7.12 -6.83
CA ASN A 40 -19.14 6.13 -5.88
C ASN A 40 -18.67 4.71 -6.24
N PRO A 41 -17.34 4.44 -6.20
CA PRO A 41 -16.77 3.18 -6.61
C PRO A 41 -17.18 2.01 -5.71
N MET A 42 -17.13 0.80 -6.25
CA MET A 42 -17.26 -0.42 -5.47
C MET A 42 -16.03 -0.61 -4.58
N VAL A 43 -16.25 -1.01 -3.33
CA VAL A 43 -15.23 -1.31 -2.31
C VAL A 43 -15.45 -2.73 -1.79
N VAL A 44 -14.39 -3.52 -1.71
CA VAL A 44 -14.42 -4.90 -1.21
C VAL A 44 -13.73 -5.01 0.15
N THR A 45 -12.63 -4.27 0.34
CA THR A 45 -11.75 -4.37 1.51
C THR A 45 -12.43 -4.01 2.82
N ALA A 46 -13.42 -3.12 2.78
CA ALA A 46 -14.10 -2.64 4.00
C ALA A 46 -14.97 -3.70 4.69
N ALA A 47 -15.48 -4.68 3.94
CA ALA A 47 -16.50 -5.61 4.43
C ALA A 47 -16.37 -7.05 3.91
N LEU A 48 -15.25 -7.45 3.30
CA LEU A 48 -15.04 -8.74 2.62
C LEU A 48 -16.14 -9.09 1.58
N ALA A 49 -16.93 -8.10 1.20
CA ALA A 49 -18.04 -8.18 0.26
C ALA A 49 -18.16 -6.88 -0.53
N PRO A 50 -18.52 -6.94 -1.83
CA PRO A 50 -18.65 -5.75 -2.66
C PRO A 50 -19.76 -4.82 -2.15
N ARG A 51 -19.42 -3.54 -1.93
CA ARG A 51 -20.34 -2.45 -1.57
C ARG A 51 -19.92 -1.19 -2.29
N THR A 52 -20.85 -0.30 -2.58
CA THR A 52 -20.47 1.06 -3.06
C THR A 52 -19.87 1.87 -1.91
N ALA A 53 -19.04 2.85 -2.23
CA ALA A 53 -18.34 3.64 -1.22
C ALA A 53 -19.30 4.39 -0.28
N ASP A 54 -20.49 4.80 -0.76
CA ASP A 54 -21.53 5.44 0.06
C ASP A 54 -22.24 4.48 1.03
N GLN A 55 -22.31 3.18 0.68
CA GLN A 55 -22.85 2.13 1.54
C GLN A 55 -21.81 1.60 2.54
N SER A 56 -20.54 1.97 2.40
CA SER A 56 -19.49 1.56 3.33
C SER A 56 -19.68 2.21 4.69
N LEU A 57 -19.76 1.40 5.75
CA LEU A 57 -19.79 1.85 7.14
C LEU A 57 -18.40 2.23 7.67
N SER A 58 -17.40 2.28 6.79
CA SER A 58 -16.00 2.59 7.10
C SER A 58 -15.54 3.82 6.32
N SER A 59 -14.56 4.53 6.85
CA SER A 59 -13.83 5.56 6.10
C SER A 59 -12.98 4.91 5.03
N VAL A 60 -13.33 5.09 3.76
CA VAL A 60 -12.65 4.48 2.61
C VAL A 60 -12.16 5.52 1.62
N THR A 61 -11.08 5.20 0.93
CA THR A 61 -10.59 5.94 -0.24
C THR A 61 -10.30 4.92 -1.33
N VAL A 62 -10.80 5.16 -2.52
CA VAL A 62 -10.50 4.37 -3.72
C VAL A 62 -9.71 5.24 -4.68
N ILE A 63 -8.60 4.72 -5.15
CA ILE A 63 -7.78 5.31 -6.21
C ILE A 63 -7.90 4.36 -7.39
N ASP A 64 -8.67 4.79 -8.39
CA ASP A 64 -8.98 3.99 -9.57
C ASP A 64 -7.87 4.03 -10.63
N GLU A 65 -8.03 3.22 -11.68
CA GLU A 65 -7.10 3.16 -12.80
C GLU A 65 -6.92 4.53 -13.48
N ALA A 66 -7.99 5.29 -13.63
CA ALA A 66 -7.96 6.60 -14.25
C ALA A 66 -7.10 7.58 -13.44
N ALA A 67 -7.22 7.58 -12.11
CA ALA A 67 -6.39 8.38 -11.22
C ALA A 67 -4.93 7.94 -11.24
N LEU A 68 -4.64 6.62 -11.17
CA LEU A 68 -3.28 6.08 -11.27
C LEU A 68 -2.63 6.46 -12.60
N ARG A 69 -3.35 6.32 -13.70
CA ARG A 69 -2.86 6.68 -15.04
C ARG A 69 -2.61 8.19 -15.19
N ARG A 70 -3.49 9.06 -14.64
CA ARG A 70 -3.30 10.51 -14.71
C ARG A 70 -2.10 10.97 -13.90
N GLN A 71 -1.90 10.38 -12.73
CA GLN A 71 -0.80 10.75 -11.83
C GLN A 71 0.55 10.21 -12.30
N ASP A 72 0.61 9.07 -13.01
CA ASP A 72 1.82 8.34 -13.45
C ASP A 72 2.89 8.29 -12.34
N PRO A 73 2.53 7.79 -11.13
CA PRO A 73 3.40 7.86 -9.95
C PRO A 73 4.66 7.01 -10.13
N ALA A 74 5.75 7.44 -9.49
CA ALA A 74 7.00 6.69 -9.50
C ALA A 74 6.98 5.50 -8.52
N SER A 75 6.21 5.60 -7.43
CA SER A 75 6.13 4.58 -6.38
C SER A 75 4.71 4.48 -5.80
N ILE A 76 4.41 3.38 -5.12
CA ILE A 76 3.16 3.24 -4.35
C ILE A 76 3.10 4.25 -3.21
N THR A 77 4.21 4.64 -2.63
CA THR A 77 4.25 5.66 -1.57
C THR A 77 3.80 7.04 -2.06
N ASP A 78 3.99 7.38 -3.33
CA ASP A 78 3.49 8.64 -3.92
C ASP A 78 1.98 8.61 -4.11
N VAL A 79 1.42 7.44 -4.45
CA VAL A 79 -0.04 7.22 -4.51
C VAL A 79 -0.68 7.46 -3.14
N LEU A 80 -0.06 6.95 -2.08
CA LEU A 80 -0.57 6.99 -0.71
C LEU A 80 -0.36 8.34 -0.03
N ARG A 81 0.69 9.10 -0.42
CA ARG A 81 1.11 10.35 0.23
C ARG A 81 -0.01 11.39 0.25
N GLY A 82 -0.40 11.81 1.46
CA GLY A 82 -1.41 12.84 1.67
C GLY A 82 -2.85 12.40 1.43
N GLN A 83 -3.11 11.10 1.18
CA GLN A 83 -4.47 10.57 1.22
C GLN A 83 -5.10 10.79 2.61
N PRO A 84 -6.44 10.88 2.74
CA PRO A 84 -7.07 11.11 4.02
C PRO A 84 -6.56 10.15 5.10
N GLY A 85 -6.08 10.66 6.23
CA GLY A 85 -5.56 9.85 7.33
C GLY A 85 -4.25 9.11 7.06
N VAL A 86 -3.59 9.33 5.92
CA VAL A 86 -2.35 8.63 5.56
C VAL A 86 -1.15 9.59 5.59
N ASP A 87 -0.14 9.24 6.37
CA ASP A 87 1.15 9.91 6.41
C ASP A 87 2.25 8.95 5.92
N VAL A 88 3.19 9.46 5.14
CA VAL A 88 4.30 8.69 4.57
C VAL A 88 5.61 9.36 4.91
N THR A 89 6.52 8.60 5.51
CA THR A 89 7.91 9.03 5.71
C THR A 89 8.85 8.17 4.87
N THR A 90 9.91 8.78 4.36
CA THR A 90 10.90 8.11 3.52
C THR A 90 12.31 8.51 3.92
N GLN A 91 13.26 7.63 3.70
CA GLN A 91 14.69 7.88 3.86
C GLN A 91 15.34 8.31 2.52
N GLY A 92 14.61 9.05 1.71
CA GLY A 92 14.98 9.48 0.36
C GLY A 92 13.91 9.11 -0.66
N ASN A 93 14.27 9.13 -1.95
CA ASN A 93 13.37 8.79 -3.05
C ASN A 93 13.72 7.42 -3.66
N PHE A 94 12.89 6.93 -4.58
CA PHE A 94 13.17 5.79 -5.46
C PHE A 94 13.72 4.56 -4.74
N GLY A 95 12.83 3.77 -4.14
CA GLY A 95 13.18 2.50 -3.49
C GLY A 95 13.81 2.65 -2.10
N LYS A 96 13.91 3.87 -1.55
CA LYS A 96 14.43 4.06 -0.19
C LYS A 96 13.36 3.68 0.84
N GLN A 97 13.83 3.14 1.96
CA GLN A 97 12.96 2.67 3.05
C GLN A 97 11.87 3.68 3.37
N SER A 98 10.63 3.20 3.38
CA SER A 98 9.44 4.01 3.59
C SER A 98 8.56 3.45 4.70
N SER A 99 7.89 4.34 5.41
CA SER A 99 6.92 3.97 6.44
C SER A 99 5.58 4.63 6.15
N VAL A 100 4.53 3.84 6.16
CA VAL A 100 3.15 4.31 5.98
C VAL A 100 2.45 4.26 7.32
N PHE A 101 1.91 5.38 7.76
CA PHE A 101 1.14 5.52 8.99
C PHE A 101 -0.30 5.84 8.63
N ILE A 102 -1.24 5.03 9.06
CA ILE A 102 -2.67 5.29 8.88
C ILE A 102 -3.23 5.77 10.23
N ARG A 103 -3.84 6.97 10.24
CA ARG A 103 -4.38 7.59 11.46
C ARG A 103 -3.38 7.72 12.62
N GLY A 104 -2.08 7.82 12.30
CA GLY A 104 -1.02 7.98 13.29
C GLY A 104 -0.63 6.72 14.08
N THR A 105 -1.15 5.54 13.73
CA THR A 105 -0.72 4.24 14.30
C THR A 105 0.71 3.87 13.87
N GLY A 106 1.24 2.74 14.30
CA GLY A 106 2.54 2.25 13.89
C GLY A 106 2.60 1.93 12.38
N SER A 107 3.76 2.05 11.74
CA SER A 107 3.93 1.61 10.34
C SER A 107 3.79 0.09 10.18
N ASN A 108 4.04 -0.66 11.25
CA ASN A 108 3.84 -2.10 11.38
C ASN A 108 2.46 -2.48 11.94
N ALA A 109 1.56 -1.51 12.08
CA ALA A 109 0.18 -1.69 12.53
C ALA A 109 -0.83 -1.42 11.39
N ASN A 110 -0.39 -1.60 10.13
CA ASN A 110 -1.18 -1.43 8.91
C ASN A 110 -0.95 -2.61 7.98
N VAL A 111 -2.03 -3.13 7.39
CA VAL A 111 -1.98 -4.29 6.51
C VAL A 111 -1.88 -3.86 5.06
N LEU A 112 -0.95 -4.47 4.31
CA LEU A 112 -0.89 -4.42 2.85
C LEU A 112 -1.39 -5.74 2.27
N LEU A 113 -2.34 -5.65 1.34
CA LEU A 113 -2.85 -6.78 0.57
C LEU A 113 -2.62 -6.55 -0.93
N ILE A 114 -2.32 -7.62 -1.65
CA ILE A 114 -2.35 -7.67 -3.12
C ILE A 114 -3.36 -8.74 -3.51
N ASP A 115 -4.50 -8.34 -4.10
CA ASP A 115 -5.65 -9.20 -4.43
C ASP A 115 -6.07 -10.12 -3.26
N GLY A 116 -6.04 -9.58 -2.03
CA GLY A 116 -6.39 -10.30 -0.80
C GLY A 116 -5.25 -11.09 -0.16
N ILE A 117 -4.07 -11.18 -0.78
CA ILE A 117 -2.89 -11.86 -0.23
C ILE A 117 -2.06 -10.86 0.57
N ARG A 118 -1.81 -11.14 1.85
CA ARG A 118 -1.04 -10.29 2.74
C ARG A 118 0.45 -10.31 2.38
N LEU A 119 1.07 -9.13 2.25
CA LEU A 119 2.50 -8.97 2.00
C LEU A 119 3.12 -8.13 3.12
N ARG A 120 4.08 -8.70 3.85
CA ARG A 120 4.83 -8.03 4.93
C ARG A 120 6.13 -8.76 5.25
N SER A 121 7.03 -8.09 5.95
CA SER A 121 8.14 -8.71 6.65
C SER A 121 7.70 -9.17 8.04
N ALA A 122 7.87 -10.44 8.40
CA ALA A 122 7.59 -10.90 9.75
C ALA A 122 8.68 -10.48 10.74
N THR A 123 9.91 -10.17 10.26
CA THR A 123 11.01 -9.69 11.10
C THR A 123 10.76 -8.27 11.59
N THR A 124 10.21 -7.38 10.77
CA THR A 124 9.96 -5.97 11.11
C THR A 124 8.49 -5.64 11.36
N GLY A 125 7.56 -6.50 10.94
CA GLY A 125 6.12 -6.29 10.97
C GLY A 125 5.58 -5.37 9.86
N ALA A 126 6.44 -4.60 9.20
CA ALA A 126 6.04 -3.62 8.20
C ALA A 126 6.06 -4.20 6.77
N ALA A 127 5.29 -3.59 5.87
CA ALA A 127 5.38 -3.86 4.44
C ALA A 127 6.48 -2.99 3.79
N SER A 128 7.15 -3.53 2.79
CA SER A 128 8.17 -2.83 1.98
C SER A 128 7.50 -2.15 0.78
N TRP A 129 6.80 -1.04 1.05
CA TRP A 129 6.00 -0.26 0.09
C TRP A 129 6.81 0.25 -1.10
N GLU A 130 8.08 0.59 -0.85
CA GLU A 130 9.02 1.19 -1.78
C GLU A 130 9.39 0.30 -2.97
N PHE A 131 9.17 -1.01 -2.87
CA PHE A 131 9.58 -1.99 -3.88
C PHE A 131 8.44 -2.41 -4.81
N LEU A 132 7.24 -1.86 -4.63
CA LEU A 132 6.08 -2.17 -5.48
C LEU A 132 5.96 -1.17 -6.64
N ASP A 133 5.92 -1.67 -7.88
CA ASP A 133 5.70 -0.85 -9.06
C ASP A 133 4.20 -0.53 -9.21
N PRO A 134 3.77 0.74 -9.15
CA PRO A 134 2.37 1.11 -9.29
C PRO A 134 1.73 0.72 -10.62
N ARG A 135 2.52 0.46 -11.67
CA ARG A 135 2.01 0.04 -13.00
C ARG A 135 1.46 -1.38 -13.03
N MET A 136 1.70 -2.16 -11.96
CA MET A 136 1.15 -3.51 -11.81
C MET A 136 -0.27 -3.51 -11.26
N PHE A 137 -0.81 -2.34 -10.91
CA PHE A 137 -2.10 -2.20 -10.26
C PHE A 137 -3.02 -1.25 -11.03
N ASP A 138 -4.30 -1.57 -11.06
CA ASP A 138 -5.34 -0.71 -11.64
C ASP A 138 -6.16 -0.01 -10.55
N ARG A 139 -6.08 -0.45 -9.30
CA ARG A 139 -6.84 0.13 -8.20
C ARG A 139 -6.13 -0.04 -6.87
N ALA A 140 -6.29 0.96 -5.98
CA ALA A 140 -5.94 0.87 -4.57
C ALA A 140 -7.14 1.24 -3.70
N GLU A 141 -7.43 0.42 -2.69
CA GLU A 141 -8.42 0.71 -1.65
C GLU A 141 -7.69 0.96 -0.33
N ILE A 142 -8.00 2.06 0.33
CA ILE A 142 -7.47 2.41 1.65
C ILE A 142 -8.65 2.43 2.62
N VAL A 143 -8.72 1.47 3.52
CA VAL A 143 -9.75 1.38 4.55
C VAL A 143 -9.12 1.75 5.88
N ARG A 144 -9.61 2.81 6.50
CA ARG A 144 -9.08 3.35 7.75
C ARG A 144 -9.85 2.84 8.96
N GLY A 145 -9.14 2.77 10.10
CA GLY A 145 -9.65 2.25 11.37
C GLY A 145 -9.47 0.74 11.52
N PRO A 146 -9.82 0.18 12.70
CA PRO A 146 -9.50 -1.20 13.04
C PRO A 146 -10.19 -2.20 12.12
N ARG A 147 -9.43 -3.18 11.65
CA ARG A 147 -9.89 -4.28 10.80
C ARG A 147 -9.40 -5.64 11.32
N GLY A 148 -8.97 -5.71 12.60
CA GLY A 148 -8.51 -6.95 13.22
C GLY A 148 -9.52 -8.08 13.11
N SER A 149 -10.81 -7.79 13.26
CA SER A 149 -11.89 -8.78 13.15
C SER A 149 -12.11 -9.36 11.74
N LEU A 150 -11.49 -8.79 10.70
CA LEU A 150 -11.56 -9.28 9.32
C LEU A 150 -10.21 -9.83 8.83
N TYR A 151 -9.11 -9.16 9.19
CA TYR A 151 -7.78 -9.41 8.64
C TYR A 151 -6.77 -9.89 9.69
N GLY A 152 -7.17 -10.01 10.97
CA GLY A 152 -6.30 -10.46 12.06
C GLY A 152 -5.29 -9.39 12.51
N ALA A 153 -4.12 -9.85 12.92
CA ALA A 153 -3.05 -9.01 13.46
C ALA A 153 -2.68 -7.84 12.55
N ASP A 154 -2.15 -6.77 13.15
CA ASP A 154 -1.56 -5.59 12.51
C ASP A 154 -2.55 -4.68 11.75
N ALA A 155 -3.86 -4.99 11.78
CA ALA A 155 -4.90 -4.16 11.16
C ALA A 155 -5.48 -3.11 12.12
N VAL A 156 -4.62 -2.38 12.83
CA VAL A 156 -4.99 -1.36 13.83
C VAL A 156 -5.36 -0.03 13.15
N GLY A 157 -4.45 0.52 12.33
CA GLY A 157 -4.68 1.78 11.61
C GLY A 157 -5.56 1.61 10.39
N GLY A 158 -5.44 0.48 9.71
CA GLY A 158 -6.21 0.16 8.53
C GLY A 158 -5.58 -0.88 7.62
N VAL A 159 -6.19 -0.97 6.44
CA VAL A 159 -5.78 -1.89 5.38
C VAL A 159 -5.64 -1.11 4.07
N VAL A 160 -4.54 -1.33 3.37
CA VAL A 160 -4.37 -0.93 1.98
C VAL A 160 -4.40 -2.17 1.12
N GLN A 161 -5.31 -2.22 0.17
CA GLN A 161 -5.38 -3.30 -0.80
C GLN A 161 -5.10 -2.77 -2.20
N LEU A 162 -4.13 -3.39 -2.87
CA LEU A 162 -3.79 -3.14 -4.26
C LEU A 162 -4.41 -4.25 -5.11
N PHE A 163 -5.05 -3.87 -6.19
CA PHE A 163 -5.68 -4.79 -7.13
C PHE A 163 -4.92 -4.81 -8.43
N THR A 164 -4.62 -6.01 -8.91
CA THR A 164 -4.01 -6.20 -10.22
C THR A 164 -5.09 -6.20 -11.30
N PRO A 165 -4.77 -5.74 -12.54
CA PRO A 165 -5.74 -5.71 -13.62
C PRO A 165 -6.33 -7.09 -13.95
N GLU A 166 -7.60 -7.12 -14.31
CA GLU A 166 -8.27 -8.29 -14.88
C GLU A 166 -8.43 -8.12 -16.40
N GLY A 167 -8.49 -9.23 -17.11
CA GLY A 167 -8.84 -9.21 -18.52
C GLY A 167 -10.31 -8.88 -18.73
N GLU A 168 -10.61 -8.03 -19.69
CA GLU A 168 -11.97 -7.70 -20.11
C GLU A 168 -12.34 -8.45 -21.39
N GLU A 169 -13.65 -8.74 -21.58
CA GLU A 169 -14.13 -9.37 -22.80
C GLU A 169 -13.83 -8.52 -24.03
N GLY A 170 -13.39 -9.15 -25.11
CA GLY A 170 -13.07 -8.51 -26.37
C GLY A 170 -11.71 -8.92 -26.92
N SER A 171 -11.21 -8.13 -27.88
CA SER A 171 -9.89 -8.38 -28.46
C SER A 171 -8.78 -8.19 -27.42
N PRO A 172 -7.67 -8.96 -27.51
CA PRO A 172 -6.52 -8.77 -26.64
C PRO A 172 -6.04 -7.30 -26.66
N GLN A 173 -5.82 -6.74 -25.48
CA GLN A 173 -5.41 -5.35 -25.28
C GLN A 173 -3.93 -5.27 -24.91
N PRO A 174 -3.02 -5.08 -25.89
CA PRO A 174 -1.62 -4.83 -25.59
C PRO A 174 -1.42 -3.39 -25.13
N ARG A 175 -0.58 -3.19 -24.11
CA ARG A 175 -0.13 -1.87 -23.65
C ARG A 175 1.38 -1.87 -23.52
N ILE A 176 2.01 -0.82 -23.98
CA ILE A 176 3.47 -0.62 -23.87
C ILE A 176 3.70 0.80 -23.40
N SER A 177 4.60 1.00 -22.46
CA SER A 177 5.03 2.31 -22.01
C SER A 177 6.55 2.39 -21.99
N VAL A 178 7.09 3.51 -22.48
CA VAL A 178 8.51 3.83 -22.41
C VAL A 178 8.64 5.27 -21.92
N GLY A 179 9.42 5.49 -20.89
CA GLY A 179 9.61 6.82 -20.31
C GLY A 179 11.01 7.00 -19.73
N GLY A 180 11.30 8.24 -19.40
CA GLY A 180 12.53 8.63 -18.73
C GLY A 180 12.47 10.06 -18.22
N GLY A 181 13.50 10.49 -17.50
CA GLY A 181 13.50 11.83 -16.93
C GLY A 181 14.71 12.13 -16.06
N SER A 182 14.51 12.97 -15.07
CA SER A 182 15.52 13.37 -14.11
C SER A 182 16.21 12.18 -13.45
N PHE A 183 17.43 12.36 -12.99
CA PHE A 183 18.25 11.33 -12.31
C PHE A 183 18.56 10.11 -13.19
N GLU A 184 18.71 10.32 -14.49
CA GLU A 184 18.93 9.28 -15.50
C GLU A 184 17.86 8.16 -15.45
N THR A 185 16.66 8.49 -14.97
CA THR A 185 15.57 7.53 -14.80
C THR A 185 15.09 7.00 -16.15
N GLN A 186 14.94 5.67 -16.22
CA GLN A 186 14.38 4.93 -17.34
C GLN A 186 13.24 4.03 -16.84
N ARG A 187 12.14 4.00 -17.59
CA ARG A 187 10.94 3.24 -17.25
C ARG A 187 10.43 2.51 -18.47
N TYR A 188 10.19 1.23 -18.33
CA TYR A 188 9.64 0.38 -19.39
C TYR A 188 8.54 -0.48 -18.80
N SER A 189 7.42 -0.60 -19.49
CA SER A 189 6.41 -1.59 -19.15
C SER A 189 5.73 -2.13 -20.40
N ALA A 190 5.30 -3.38 -20.32
CA ALA A 190 4.47 -4.01 -21.32
C ALA A 190 3.44 -4.89 -20.64
N SER A 191 2.21 -4.88 -21.13
CA SER A 191 1.16 -5.77 -20.66
C SER A 191 0.27 -6.25 -21.80
N LEU A 192 -0.39 -7.38 -21.55
CA LEU A 192 -1.39 -7.98 -22.43
C LEU A 192 -2.52 -8.50 -21.57
N SER A 193 -3.73 -8.00 -21.80
CA SER A 193 -4.94 -8.45 -21.11
C SER A 193 -6.03 -8.83 -22.10
N GLY A 194 -6.97 -9.65 -21.67
CA GLY A 194 -8.13 -10.02 -22.44
C GLY A 194 -8.98 -11.09 -21.77
N ALA A 195 -10.15 -11.33 -22.31
CA ALA A 195 -11.01 -12.43 -21.91
C ALA A 195 -11.71 -13.05 -23.12
N GLU A 196 -11.85 -14.38 -23.11
CA GLU A 196 -12.54 -15.16 -24.13
C GLU A 196 -13.08 -16.45 -23.51
N ASP A 197 -14.32 -16.79 -23.80
CA ASP A 197 -14.98 -18.04 -23.38
C ASP A 197 -14.85 -18.32 -21.86
N GLY A 198 -15.09 -17.28 -21.03
CA GLY A 198 -15.00 -17.38 -19.57
C GLY A 198 -13.58 -17.36 -19.00
N THR A 199 -12.56 -17.37 -19.85
CA THR A 199 -11.14 -17.26 -19.44
C THR A 199 -10.69 -15.82 -19.50
N ARG A 200 -10.22 -15.26 -18.38
CA ARG A 200 -9.59 -13.95 -18.28
C ARG A 200 -8.10 -14.11 -18.05
N TYR A 201 -7.32 -13.24 -18.66
CA TYR A 201 -5.87 -13.24 -18.50
C TYR A 201 -5.30 -11.83 -18.48
N HIS A 202 -4.27 -11.64 -17.65
CA HIS A 202 -3.42 -10.47 -17.65
C HIS A 202 -1.97 -10.88 -17.43
N PHE A 203 -1.08 -10.41 -18.31
CA PHE A 203 0.36 -10.57 -18.20
C PHE A 203 0.99 -9.20 -18.23
N ALA A 204 1.90 -8.89 -17.32
CA ALA A 204 2.64 -7.63 -17.33
C ALA A 204 4.09 -7.84 -16.91
N ALA A 205 4.95 -6.98 -17.43
CA ALA A 205 6.33 -6.85 -17.00
C ALA A 205 6.74 -5.37 -17.02
N SER A 206 7.56 -4.96 -16.06
CA SER A 206 8.14 -3.63 -16.02
C SER A 206 9.59 -3.64 -15.58
N ARG A 207 10.30 -2.60 -15.97
CA ARG A 207 11.64 -2.26 -15.49
C ARG A 207 11.67 -0.78 -15.13
N PHE A 208 12.13 -0.48 -13.94
CA PHE A 208 12.48 0.84 -13.46
C PHE A 208 13.98 0.87 -13.16
N ASP A 209 14.67 1.92 -13.56
CA ASP A 209 16.10 2.08 -13.36
C ASP A 209 16.43 3.57 -13.19
N THR A 210 17.21 3.95 -12.19
CA THR A 210 17.59 5.34 -11.91
C THR A 210 18.91 5.42 -11.16
N GLU A 211 19.75 6.37 -11.51
CA GLU A 211 20.93 6.74 -10.70
C GLU A 211 20.50 7.38 -9.36
N GLY A 212 19.23 7.82 -9.26
CA GLY A 212 18.66 8.40 -8.05
C GLY A 212 19.18 9.81 -7.74
N ALA A 213 18.91 10.23 -6.52
CA ALA A 213 19.35 11.53 -5.99
C ALA A 213 20.05 11.32 -4.64
N PRO A 214 20.85 12.29 -4.17
CA PRO A 214 21.43 12.24 -2.84
C PRO A 214 20.35 12.11 -1.77
N VAL A 215 20.55 11.22 -0.80
CA VAL A 215 19.63 11.03 0.33
C VAL A 215 19.98 11.92 1.52
N ARG A 216 21.12 12.61 1.47
CA ARG A 216 21.55 13.61 2.45
C ARG A 216 22.32 14.73 1.77
N ARG A 217 22.42 15.90 2.44
CA ARG A 217 23.18 17.02 1.92
C ARG A 217 24.63 16.63 1.68
N ASP A 218 25.17 17.06 0.55
CA ASP A 218 26.56 16.80 0.14
C ASP A 218 26.89 15.28 0.02
N GLY A 219 25.87 14.41 -0.07
CA GLY A 219 26.02 12.99 -0.34
C GLY A 219 26.09 12.68 -1.84
N ASP A 220 26.49 11.45 -2.15
CA ASP A 220 26.45 10.92 -3.51
C ASP A 220 25.02 10.50 -3.88
N ASP A 221 24.74 10.43 -5.18
CA ASP A 221 23.50 9.87 -5.73
C ASP A 221 23.34 8.41 -5.26
N LYS A 222 22.09 7.99 -5.06
CA LYS A 222 21.73 6.65 -4.59
C LYS A 222 20.75 5.99 -5.54
N GLY A 223 21.28 5.06 -6.30
CA GLY A 223 20.56 4.35 -7.33
C GLY A 223 19.45 3.45 -6.81
N HIS A 224 18.57 3.08 -7.74
CA HIS A 224 17.53 2.07 -7.51
C HIS A 224 17.14 1.42 -8.83
N ASP A 225 17.05 0.10 -8.81
CA ASP A 225 16.49 -0.65 -9.91
C ASP A 225 15.40 -1.62 -9.43
N ASN A 226 14.40 -1.85 -10.27
CA ASN A 226 13.32 -2.77 -9.98
C ASN A 226 12.81 -3.41 -11.27
N THR A 227 12.72 -4.73 -11.28
CA THR A 227 12.08 -5.50 -12.35
C THR A 227 10.91 -6.25 -11.78
N THR A 228 9.72 -6.01 -12.31
CA THR A 228 8.48 -6.64 -11.86
C THR A 228 7.83 -7.45 -12.97
N GLY A 229 7.33 -8.63 -12.63
CA GLY A 229 6.51 -9.48 -13.49
C GLY A 229 5.20 -9.84 -12.80
N LEU A 230 4.12 -9.86 -13.58
CA LEU A 230 2.77 -10.19 -13.13
C LEU A 230 2.10 -11.16 -14.10
N VAL A 231 1.47 -12.19 -13.53
CA VAL A 231 0.59 -13.13 -14.23
C VAL A 231 -0.70 -13.25 -13.43
N ARG A 232 -1.84 -13.02 -14.07
CA ARG A 232 -3.17 -13.28 -13.52
C ARG A 232 -3.99 -14.04 -14.54
N LEU A 233 -4.60 -15.14 -14.12
CA LEU A 233 -5.45 -15.98 -14.94
C LEU A 233 -6.66 -16.40 -14.12
N SER A 234 -7.84 -16.41 -14.74
CA SER A 234 -9.04 -17.04 -14.15
C SER A 234 -9.89 -17.67 -15.25
N HIS A 235 -10.69 -18.66 -14.85
CA HIS A 235 -11.67 -19.26 -15.72
C HIS A 235 -12.98 -19.47 -14.95
N THR A 236 -14.05 -18.91 -15.48
CA THR A 236 -15.41 -19.08 -14.98
C THR A 236 -16.13 -20.10 -15.85
N PHE A 237 -16.53 -21.21 -15.25
CA PHE A 237 -17.27 -22.30 -15.90
C PHE A 237 -18.76 -21.95 -16.09
N ASP A 238 -19.46 -22.66 -16.98
CA ASP A 238 -20.93 -22.50 -17.18
C ASP A 238 -21.74 -22.69 -15.89
N SER A 239 -21.22 -23.43 -14.93
CA SER A 239 -21.82 -23.61 -13.60
C SER A 239 -21.71 -22.38 -12.70
N GLY A 240 -20.98 -21.35 -13.11
CA GLY A 240 -20.60 -20.20 -12.30
C GLY A 240 -19.43 -20.46 -11.34
N ALA A 241 -18.87 -21.67 -11.32
CA ALA A 241 -17.66 -21.97 -10.57
C ALA A 241 -16.47 -21.24 -11.21
N GLU A 242 -15.56 -20.72 -10.40
CA GLU A 242 -14.35 -20.05 -10.88
C GLU A 242 -13.10 -20.66 -10.26
N ILE A 243 -12.06 -20.77 -11.07
CA ILE A 243 -10.69 -21.05 -10.63
C ILE A 243 -9.79 -19.92 -11.11
N GLY A 244 -8.88 -19.49 -10.26
CA GLY A 244 -7.95 -18.42 -10.64
C GLY A 244 -6.58 -18.58 -10.01
N MET A 245 -5.62 -17.89 -10.60
CA MET A 245 -4.25 -17.80 -10.10
C MET A 245 -3.69 -16.39 -10.28
N LEU A 246 -2.83 -16.01 -9.35
CA LEU A 246 -2.04 -14.78 -9.37
C LEU A 246 -0.59 -15.10 -9.06
N ALA A 247 0.33 -14.47 -9.75
CA ALA A 247 1.74 -14.42 -9.38
C ALA A 247 2.32 -13.03 -9.74
N LEU A 248 2.82 -12.32 -8.74
CA LEU A 248 3.55 -11.06 -8.88
C LEU A 248 4.92 -11.22 -8.22
N ARG A 249 5.97 -10.76 -8.88
CA ARG A 249 7.31 -10.74 -8.33
C ARG A 249 8.04 -9.46 -8.75
N SER A 250 8.52 -8.70 -7.76
CA SER A 250 9.44 -7.58 -7.92
C SER A 250 10.81 -7.99 -7.37
N LYS A 251 11.86 -7.66 -8.10
CA LYS A 251 13.25 -7.90 -7.70
C LYS A 251 14.14 -6.76 -8.20
N GLY A 252 15.09 -6.34 -7.38
CA GLY A 252 16.05 -5.30 -7.74
C GLY A 252 16.98 -4.97 -6.61
N SER A 253 17.65 -3.81 -6.71
CA SER A 253 18.53 -3.29 -5.69
C SER A 253 18.25 -1.82 -5.38
N THR A 254 18.69 -1.36 -4.23
CA THR A 254 18.64 0.04 -3.83
C THR A 254 19.83 0.43 -2.99
N GLU A 255 20.49 1.51 -3.37
CA GLU A 255 21.60 2.08 -2.62
C GLU A 255 21.08 3.05 -1.54
N PHE A 256 21.74 3.09 -0.40
CA PHE A 256 21.42 4.02 0.70
C PHE A 256 22.67 4.38 1.51
N ASP A 257 22.51 5.18 2.57
CA ASP A 257 23.60 5.50 3.50
C ASP A 257 23.36 4.90 4.89
N ALA A 258 24.35 4.14 5.37
CA ALA A 258 24.38 3.54 6.71
C ALA A 258 25.79 3.64 7.30
N SER A 259 26.18 4.84 7.80
CA SER A 259 27.57 5.18 8.18
C SER A 259 28.56 4.95 7.03
N GLY A 260 28.11 5.19 5.82
CA GLY A 260 28.78 4.98 4.54
C GLY A 260 27.86 4.35 3.50
N PRO A 261 28.35 4.15 2.26
CA PRO A 261 27.57 3.54 1.18
C PRO A 261 27.11 2.15 1.53
N ALA A 262 25.83 1.87 1.35
CA ALA A 262 25.19 0.60 1.61
C ALA A 262 24.21 0.26 0.48
N GLU A 263 23.87 -1.02 0.35
CA GLU A 263 22.98 -1.56 -0.67
C GLU A 263 22.05 -2.61 -0.08
N ASP A 264 20.81 -2.60 -0.52
CA ASP A 264 19.83 -3.67 -0.31
C ASP A 264 19.52 -4.35 -1.64
N ASP A 265 19.70 -5.66 -1.71
CA ASP A 265 19.04 -6.50 -2.71
C ASP A 265 17.69 -6.96 -2.17
N PHE A 266 16.63 -6.89 -2.98
CA PHE A 266 15.29 -7.24 -2.50
C PHE A 266 14.52 -8.17 -3.43
N VAL A 267 13.59 -8.93 -2.82
CA VAL A 267 12.53 -9.68 -3.52
C VAL A 267 11.22 -9.47 -2.78
N GLN A 268 10.20 -9.00 -3.53
CA GLN A 268 8.80 -8.98 -3.10
C GLN A 268 8.02 -9.92 -4.01
N GLN A 269 7.30 -10.88 -3.44
CA GLN A 269 6.54 -11.84 -4.24
C GLN A 269 5.21 -12.16 -3.56
N VAL A 270 4.16 -12.26 -4.35
CA VAL A 270 2.91 -12.92 -3.97
C VAL A 270 2.54 -13.93 -5.04
N ALA A 271 2.09 -15.11 -4.63
CA ALA A 271 1.54 -16.12 -5.50
C ALA A 271 0.33 -16.76 -4.82
N GLY A 272 -0.72 -17.01 -5.55
CA GLY A 272 -1.93 -17.63 -5.02
C GLY A 272 -2.76 -18.32 -6.08
N ILE A 273 -3.50 -19.30 -5.63
CA ILE A 273 -4.55 -19.95 -6.40
C ILE A 273 -5.85 -19.93 -5.59
N TYR A 274 -6.95 -19.79 -6.26
CA TYR A 274 -8.25 -19.88 -5.59
C TYR A 274 -9.25 -20.68 -6.41
N THR A 275 -10.25 -21.19 -5.71
CA THR A 275 -11.47 -21.70 -6.33
C THR A 275 -12.67 -21.07 -5.62
N GLU A 276 -13.64 -20.62 -6.41
CA GLU A 276 -14.89 -20.07 -5.93
C GLU A 276 -16.05 -20.89 -6.50
N LEU A 277 -16.89 -21.38 -5.63
CA LEU A 277 -17.97 -22.31 -5.95
C LEU A 277 -19.31 -21.71 -5.50
N PRO A 278 -20.22 -21.37 -6.40
CA PRO A 278 -21.62 -21.09 -6.06
C PRO A 278 -22.31 -22.41 -5.72
N LEU A 279 -22.28 -22.81 -4.44
CA LEU A 279 -22.89 -24.06 -3.96
C LEU A 279 -24.42 -24.05 -4.09
N THR A 280 -25.02 -22.87 -3.94
CA THR A 280 -26.42 -22.57 -4.24
C THR A 280 -26.52 -21.12 -4.73
N GLU A 281 -27.72 -20.67 -5.18
CA GLU A 281 -27.96 -19.24 -5.52
C GLU A 281 -27.68 -18.25 -4.37
N ARG A 282 -27.54 -18.73 -3.14
CA ARG A 282 -27.37 -17.92 -1.92
C ARG A 282 -26.10 -18.24 -1.16
N TRP A 283 -25.33 -19.22 -1.58
CA TRP A 283 -24.13 -19.65 -0.87
C TRP A 283 -22.96 -19.81 -1.83
N THR A 284 -21.96 -18.95 -1.67
CA THR A 284 -20.69 -19.02 -2.38
C THR A 284 -19.59 -19.43 -1.40
N SER A 285 -18.79 -20.41 -1.78
CA SER A 285 -17.65 -20.91 -1.01
C SER A 285 -16.36 -20.65 -1.79
N ARG A 286 -15.38 -19.99 -1.16
CA ARG A 286 -14.08 -19.70 -1.75
C ARG A 286 -12.95 -20.27 -0.89
N LEU A 287 -12.05 -21.01 -1.52
CA LEU A 287 -10.79 -21.47 -0.93
C LEU A 287 -9.64 -20.77 -1.64
N THR A 288 -8.76 -20.15 -0.88
CA THR A 288 -7.54 -19.51 -1.39
C THR A 288 -6.33 -20.13 -0.72
N LEU A 289 -5.34 -20.52 -1.51
CA LEU A 289 -4.01 -20.95 -1.06
C LEU A 289 -3.00 -19.96 -1.62
N SER A 290 -2.16 -19.39 -0.77
CA SER A 290 -1.21 -18.37 -1.19
C SER A 290 0.13 -18.45 -0.46
N GLU A 291 1.16 -17.91 -1.09
CA GLU A 291 2.47 -17.64 -0.50
C GLU A 291 2.86 -16.20 -0.83
N ALA A 292 3.28 -15.47 0.20
CA ALA A 292 3.94 -14.17 0.06
C ALA A 292 5.40 -14.30 0.51
N ARG A 293 6.30 -13.58 -0.15
CA ARG A 293 7.72 -13.49 0.20
C ARG A 293 8.14 -12.04 0.26
N ASP A 294 8.77 -11.66 1.37
CA ASP A 294 9.50 -10.41 1.57
C ASP A 294 10.95 -10.77 1.90
N GLU A 295 11.89 -10.32 1.08
CA GLU A 295 13.31 -10.58 1.25
C GLU A 295 14.09 -9.28 1.07
N ARG A 296 15.03 -9.05 1.99
CA ARG A 296 15.98 -7.95 1.93
C ARG A 296 17.35 -8.46 2.38
N ASP A 297 18.32 -8.41 1.48
CA ASP A 297 19.72 -8.70 1.73
C ASP A 297 20.51 -7.39 1.77
N THR A 298 20.93 -6.98 2.97
CA THR A 298 21.59 -5.71 3.24
C THR A 298 23.08 -5.90 3.36
N LEU A 299 23.84 -5.13 2.60
CA LEU A 299 25.28 -5.00 2.74
C LEU A 299 25.65 -3.55 3.10
N ALA A 300 26.09 -3.34 4.33
CA ALA A 300 26.54 -2.04 4.83
C ALA A 300 27.99 -2.13 5.35
N PRO A 301 28.70 -0.98 5.50
CA PRO A 301 30.09 -0.98 5.94
C PRO A 301 30.33 -1.62 7.31
N THR A 302 29.34 -1.56 8.20
CA THR A 302 29.46 -1.99 9.60
C THR A 302 28.65 -3.23 9.95
N TYR A 303 27.70 -3.65 9.08
CA TYR A 303 26.86 -4.83 9.29
C TYR A 303 26.38 -5.41 7.96
N SER A 304 25.92 -6.65 8.01
CA SER A 304 25.15 -7.28 6.93
C SER A 304 23.94 -7.97 7.54
N SER A 305 22.85 -8.03 6.79
CA SER A 305 21.67 -8.78 7.23
C SER A 305 20.92 -9.36 6.03
N LEU A 306 20.45 -10.57 6.19
CA LEU A 306 19.45 -11.17 5.32
C LEU A 306 18.18 -11.33 6.13
N PHE A 307 17.11 -10.63 5.74
CA PHE A 307 15.78 -10.82 6.31
C PHE A 307 14.88 -11.40 5.21
N GLU A 308 14.49 -12.65 5.39
CA GLU A 308 13.54 -13.33 4.52
C GLU A 308 12.30 -13.69 5.33
N THR A 309 11.15 -13.43 4.79
CA THR A 309 9.86 -13.90 5.29
C THR A 309 9.13 -14.62 4.17
N ARG A 310 8.67 -15.83 4.44
CA ARG A 310 7.69 -16.54 3.60
C ARG A 310 6.44 -16.77 4.44
N THR A 311 5.34 -16.16 4.04
CA THR A 311 4.05 -16.38 4.69
C THR A 311 3.19 -17.25 3.78
N ARG A 312 2.84 -18.46 4.24
CA ARG A 312 1.91 -19.37 3.55
C ARG A 312 0.56 -19.29 4.21
N THR A 313 -0.49 -19.09 3.41
CA THR A 313 -1.85 -18.94 3.92
C THR A 313 -2.81 -19.87 3.20
N ALA A 314 -3.66 -20.54 3.98
CA ALA A 314 -4.85 -21.23 3.51
C ALA A 314 -6.08 -20.57 4.13
N GLN A 315 -6.94 -19.96 3.32
CA GLN A 315 -8.15 -19.28 3.77
C GLN A 315 -9.37 -19.90 3.11
N TRP A 316 -10.35 -20.26 3.91
CA TRP A 316 -11.65 -20.74 3.47
C TRP A 316 -12.74 -19.78 3.91
N LYS A 317 -13.39 -19.13 2.94
CA LYS A 317 -14.45 -18.13 3.13
C LYS A 317 -15.76 -18.61 2.54
N ASN A 318 -16.86 -18.42 3.27
CA ASN A 318 -18.22 -18.72 2.84
C ASN A 318 -19.08 -17.47 2.97
N THR A 319 -19.75 -17.11 1.90
CA THR A 319 -20.65 -15.97 1.82
C THR A 319 -22.08 -16.48 1.62
N LEU A 320 -23.00 -16.09 2.52
CA LEU A 320 -24.39 -16.47 2.50
C LEU A 320 -25.28 -15.23 2.33
N ALA A 321 -26.00 -15.15 1.22
CA ALA A 321 -27.00 -14.13 0.94
C ALA A 321 -28.35 -14.52 1.57
N LEU A 322 -28.82 -13.72 2.54
CA LEU A 322 -30.04 -13.96 3.31
C LEU A 322 -31.07 -12.84 3.06
N GLY A 323 -31.59 -12.77 1.83
CA GLY A 323 -32.41 -11.66 1.36
C GLY A 323 -31.57 -10.41 1.14
N GLN A 324 -31.84 -9.34 1.89
CA GLN A 324 -31.05 -8.10 1.88
C GLN A 324 -29.86 -8.13 2.86
N HIS A 325 -29.71 -9.23 3.61
CA HIS A 325 -28.63 -9.43 4.56
C HIS A 325 -27.57 -10.35 3.97
N GLU A 326 -26.33 -10.22 4.44
CA GLU A 326 -25.23 -11.08 4.05
C GLU A 326 -24.45 -11.52 5.29
N VAL A 327 -24.06 -12.79 5.30
CA VAL A 327 -23.22 -13.37 6.36
C VAL A 327 -21.98 -13.97 5.71
N VAL A 328 -20.81 -13.61 6.21
CA VAL A 328 -19.53 -14.21 5.83
C VAL A 328 -18.99 -14.98 7.02
N VAL A 329 -18.58 -16.22 6.81
CA VAL A 329 -17.88 -17.04 7.81
C VAL A 329 -16.64 -17.64 7.18
N GLY A 330 -15.57 -17.79 7.95
CA GLY A 330 -14.34 -18.33 7.41
C GLY A 330 -13.40 -18.88 8.46
N ALA A 331 -12.40 -19.60 7.96
CA ALA A 331 -11.27 -20.10 8.72
C ALA A 331 -9.98 -19.81 7.94
N GLU A 332 -8.90 -19.57 8.66
CA GLU A 332 -7.59 -19.26 8.10
C GLU A 332 -6.51 -19.98 8.89
N TYR A 333 -5.55 -20.51 8.17
CA TYR A 333 -4.28 -20.98 8.70
C TYR A 333 -3.16 -20.22 7.98
N SER A 334 -2.23 -19.68 8.72
CA SER A 334 -1.03 -19.04 8.17
C SER A 334 0.21 -19.48 8.92
N GLU A 335 1.32 -19.57 8.20
CA GLU A 335 2.64 -19.88 8.72
C GLU A 335 3.63 -18.83 8.20
N ASP A 336 4.34 -18.15 9.11
CA ASP A 336 5.50 -17.32 8.81
C ASP A 336 6.75 -18.19 8.97
N ASP A 337 7.64 -18.17 7.98
CA ASP A 337 8.92 -18.87 7.92
C ASP A 337 10.01 -17.84 7.56
N LEU A 338 11.06 -17.74 8.36
CA LEU A 338 12.15 -16.77 8.18
C LEU A 338 13.26 -17.26 7.24
N GLY A 339 13.20 -18.52 6.77
CA GLY A 339 14.24 -19.09 5.90
C GLY A 339 15.63 -18.98 6.51
N ASP A 340 16.57 -18.43 5.73
CA ASP A 340 17.99 -18.25 6.13
C ASP A 340 18.26 -16.88 6.79
N SER A 341 17.24 -16.27 7.43
CA SER A 341 17.36 -14.93 8.03
C SER A 341 18.43 -14.85 9.08
N GLN A 342 19.29 -13.83 8.96
CA GLN A 342 20.42 -13.60 9.85
C GLN A 342 20.84 -12.13 9.88
N THR A 343 21.55 -11.73 10.91
CA THR A 343 22.19 -10.41 11.00
C THR A 343 23.62 -10.54 11.48
N SER A 344 24.59 -10.00 10.74
CA SER A 344 26.02 -10.10 11.01
C SER A 344 26.49 -11.55 11.27
N GLY A 345 25.92 -12.52 10.55
CA GLY A 345 26.23 -13.95 10.66
C GLY A 345 25.58 -14.67 11.84
N LEU A 346 24.68 -14.02 12.57
CA LEU A 346 23.90 -14.61 13.65
C LEU A 346 22.48 -14.91 13.16
N ALA A 347 22.09 -16.19 13.20
CA ALA A 347 20.74 -16.63 12.84
C ALA A 347 19.75 -16.43 13.99
N PHE A 348 18.47 -16.36 13.67
CA PHE A 348 17.38 -16.36 14.66
C PHE A 348 17.30 -17.72 15.35
N ASN A 349 16.92 -17.74 16.64
CA ASN A 349 16.72 -18.97 17.39
C ASN A 349 15.39 -19.65 17.07
N GLU A 350 14.37 -18.84 16.72
CA GLU A 350 13.06 -19.29 16.26
C GLU A 350 12.87 -18.78 14.83
N GLU A 351 12.59 -19.69 13.91
CA GLU A 351 12.55 -19.41 12.47
C GLU A 351 11.12 -19.45 11.91
N SER A 352 10.13 -19.94 12.66
CA SER A 352 8.76 -20.04 12.19
C SER A 352 7.74 -19.84 13.30
N ARG A 353 6.53 -19.44 12.92
CA ARG A 353 5.34 -19.44 13.77
C ARG A 353 4.08 -19.65 12.94
N ASP A 354 3.11 -20.35 13.50
CA ASP A 354 1.79 -20.53 12.89
C ASP A 354 0.70 -19.73 13.61
N ASN A 355 -0.35 -19.42 12.87
CA ASN A 355 -1.57 -18.78 13.35
C ASN A 355 -2.80 -19.49 12.79
N ARG A 356 -3.79 -19.73 13.63
CA ARG A 356 -5.08 -20.31 13.26
C ARG A 356 -6.18 -19.34 13.63
N ALA A 357 -7.09 -19.10 12.70
CA ALA A 357 -8.15 -18.18 12.96
C ALA A 357 -9.49 -18.66 12.43
N VAL A 358 -10.53 -18.25 13.13
CA VAL A 358 -11.92 -18.35 12.66
C VAL A 358 -12.58 -16.99 12.76
N PHE A 359 -13.40 -16.63 11.77
CA PHE A 359 -14.06 -15.33 11.74
C PHE A 359 -15.48 -15.40 11.20
N ALA A 360 -16.27 -14.44 11.62
CA ALA A 360 -17.64 -14.26 11.13
C ALA A 360 -17.95 -12.77 10.99
N GLN A 361 -18.72 -12.42 9.95
CA GLN A 361 -19.25 -11.09 9.72
C GLN A 361 -20.71 -11.17 9.30
N GLY A 362 -21.53 -10.27 9.81
CA GLY A 362 -22.90 -10.03 9.36
C GLY A 362 -23.04 -8.62 8.83
N LEU A 363 -23.57 -8.49 7.61
CA LEU A 363 -24.02 -7.23 7.00
C LEU A 363 -25.55 -7.26 6.99
N LEU A 364 -26.16 -6.48 7.88
CA LEU A 364 -27.60 -6.51 8.15
C LEU A 364 -28.21 -5.17 7.71
N ASP A 365 -29.06 -5.23 6.70
CA ASP A 365 -29.76 -4.06 6.18
C ASP A 365 -31.22 -4.07 6.71
N PHE A 366 -31.57 -3.02 7.45
CA PHE A 366 -32.89 -2.79 8.03
C PHE A 366 -33.44 -1.40 7.68
N GLN A 367 -33.15 -0.91 6.50
CA GLN A 367 -33.45 0.46 6.07
C GLN A 367 -34.45 1.22 6.96
N PRO A 368 -34.07 2.43 7.45
CA PRO A 368 -32.87 3.22 7.06
C PRO A 368 -31.61 2.89 7.87
N LEU A 369 -31.60 1.82 8.67
CA LEU A 369 -30.48 1.39 9.49
C LEU A 369 -29.74 0.22 8.82
N THR A 370 -28.42 0.36 8.63
CA THR A 370 -27.52 -0.73 8.23
C THR A 370 -26.56 -1.03 9.36
N THR A 371 -26.30 -2.32 9.60
CA THR A 371 -25.43 -2.79 10.69
C THR A 371 -24.38 -3.75 10.14
N GLN A 372 -23.12 -3.56 10.51
CA GLN A 372 -22.04 -4.52 10.30
C GLN A 372 -21.53 -5.00 11.66
N LEU A 373 -21.50 -6.29 11.83
CA LEU A 373 -20.93 -6.96 13.01
C LEU A 373 -19.84 -7.89 12.55
N SER A 374 -18.71 -7.94 13.23
CA SER A 374 -17.68 -8.94 12.96
C SER A 374 -16.99 -9.40 14.24
N LEU A 375 -16.54 -10.65 14.21
CA LEU A 375 -15.80 -11.29 15.29
C LEU A 375 -14.76 -12.22 14.69
N ARG A 376 -13.55 -12.21 15.25
CA ARG A 376 -12.46 -13.11 14.87
C ARG A 376 -11.70 -13.55 16.11
N HIS A 377 -11.35 -14.83 16.13
CA HIS A 377 -10.47 -15.42 17.13
C HIS A 377 -9.22 -15.93 16.42
N ASP A 378 -8.07 -15.50 16.87
CA ASP A 378 -6.75 -15.92 16.44
C ASP A 378 -6.07 -16.72 17.56
N ASP A 379 -5.42 -17.82 17.23
CA ASP A 379 -4.57 -18.64 18.12
C ASP A 379 -3.18 -18.73 17.48
N ASN A 380 -2.22 -17.99 18.05
CA ASN A 380 -0.88 -17.85 17.53
C ASN A 380 0.14 -18.55 18.42
N GLN A 381 1.03 -19.29 17.81
CA GLN A 381 2.06 -20.06 18.51
C GLN A 381 2.99 -19.18 19.39
N ALA A 382 3.24 -17.91 19.02
CA ALA A 382 4.25 -17.08 19.68
C ALA A 382 3.69 -16.19 20.80
N PHE A 383 2.45 -15.65 20.66
CA PHE A 383 1.88 -14.69 21.60
C PHE A 383 0.49 -15.08 22.13
N GLY A 384 -0.02 -16.28 21.78
CA GLY A 384 -1.25 -16.84 22.33
C GLY A 384 -2.53 -16.43 21.59
N GLU A 385 -3.64 -16.36 22.32
CA GLU A 385 -4.98 -16.19 21.77
C GLU A 385 -5.40 -14.72 21.81
N GLU A 386 -5.98 -14.23 20.69
CA GLU A 386 -6.54 -12.89 20.58
C GLU A 386 -7.96 -12.93 20.02
N LEU A 387 -8.86 -12.16 20.65
CA LEU A 387 -10.25 -12.01 20.23
C LEU A 387 -10.52 -10.57 19.81
N THR A 388 -10.85 -10.38 18.53
CA THR A 388 -11.19 -9.06 18.01
C THR A 388 -12.61 -9.01 17.48
N GLY A 389 -13.25 -7.84 17.63
CA GLY A 389 -14.62 -7.62 17.19
C GLY A 389 -14.85 -6.20 16.70
N SER A 390 -15.87 -6.02 15.89
CA SER A 390 -16.33 -4.68 15.50
C SER A 390 -17.85 -4.62 15.34
N LEU A 391 -18.38 -3.44 15.62
CA LEU A 391 -19.76 -3.04 15.36
C LEU A 391 -19.73 -1.71 14.60
N ALA A 392 -20.38 -1.67 13.44
CA ALA A 392 -20.63 -0.42 12.74
C ALA A 392 -22.12 -0.27 12.42
N LEU A 393 -22.62 0.94 12.58
CA LEU A 393 -23.98 1.35 12.34
C LEU A 393 -24.00 2.46 11.29
N GLY A 394 -24.84 2.34 10.29
CA GLY A 394 -25.13 3.36 9.31
C GLY A 394 -26.61 3.76 9.39
N TYR A 395 -26.90 5.04 9.29
CA TYR A 395 -28.25 5.56 9.27
C TYR A 395 -28.43 6.53 8.10
N GLU A 396 -29.32 6.21 7.19
CA GLU A 396 -29.67 7.09 6.08
C GLU A 396 -30.59 8.23 6.59
N LEU A 397 -30.04 9.45 6.65
CA LEU A 397 -30.79 10.64 7.03
C LEU A 397 -31.79 11.04 5.94
N ASP A 398 -31.35 10.97 4.72
CA ASP A 398 -32.12 11.20 3.48
C ASP A 398 -31.40 10.50 2.30
N ALA A 399 -31.91 10.69 1.08
CA ALA A 399 -31.37 10.06 -0.14
C ALA A 399 -29.91 10.46 -0.48
N ARG A 400 -29.32 11.42 0.23
CA ARG A 400 -27.98 11.95 -0.05
C ARG A 400 -27.05 11.92 1.15
N HIS A 401 -27.57 11.85 2.36
CA HIS A 401 -26.78 11.96 3.57
C HIS A 401 -26.90 10.70 4.44
N SER A 402 -25.78 10.18 4.85
CA SER A 402 -25.69 9.06 5.78
C SER A 402 -24.80 9.42 6.97
N LEU A 403 -25.22 8.96 8.15
CA LEU A 403 -24.42 8.96 9.38
C LEU A 403 -23.84 7.56 9.59
N ARG A 404 -22.64 7.48 10.15
CA ARG A 404 -22.05 6.24 10.60
C ARG A 404 -21.43 6.39 11.97
N ALA A 405 -21.50 5.32 12.76
CA ALA A 405 -20.79 5.18 14.01
C ALA A 405 -20.19 3.79 14.09
N SER A 406 -18.96 3.67 14.54
CA SER A 406 -18.34 2.36 14.71
C SER A 406 -17.50 2.28 15.98
N PHE A 407 -17.43 1.06 16.51
CA PHE A 407 -16.50 0.61 17.53
C PHE A 407 -15.81 -0.64 17.02
N GLY A 408 -14.50 -0.76 17.25
CA GLY A 408 -13.77 -1.96 16.88
C GLY A 408 -12.50 -2.11 17.68
N THR A 409 -12.10 -3.37 17.87
CA THR A 409 -10.84 -3.76 18.48
C THR A 409 -9.89 -4.30 17.42
N ALA A 410 -8.61 -4.16 17.64
CA ALA A 410 -7.56 -4.75 16.83
C ALA A 410 -6.32 -4.97 17.70
N PHE A 411 -5.38 -5.77 17.21
CA PHE A 411 -4.12 -6.02 17.89
C PHE A 411 -2.94 -5.96 16.90
N ARG A 412 -1.75 -5.68 17.42
CA ARG A 412 -0.49 -5.81 16.69
C ARG A 412 0.33 -6.95 17.29
N ALA A 413 0.70 -7.90 16.45
CA ALA A 413 1.55 -9.00 16.84
C ALA A 413 2.99 -8.52 17.09
N PRO A 414 3.68 -8.99 18.15
CA PRO A 414 5.11 -8.82 18.28
C PRO A 414 5.84 -9.44 17.07
N THR A 415 6.86 -8.76 16.59
CA THR A 415 7.66 -9.18 15.42
C THR A 415 8.75 -10.17 15.83
N PHE A 416 9.32 -10.89 14.86
CA PHE A 416 10.46 -11.75 15.17
C PHE A 416 11.68 -10.96 15.67
N ASN A 417 11.91 -9.73 15.21
CA ASN A 417 12.96 -8.88 15.74
C ASN A 417 12.71 -8.52 17.21
N GLU A 418 11.46 -8.22 17.58
CA GLU A 418 11.12 -7.89 18.95
C GLU A 418 11.24 -9.11 19.88
N LEU A 419 10.82 -10.30 19.42
CA LEU A 419 10.81 -11.53 20.20
C LEU A 419 12.19 -12.24 20.24
N TYR A 420 12.89 -12.30 19.09
CA TYR A 420 13.99 -13.27 18.89
C TYR A 420 15.21 -12.68 18.18
N PHE A 421 15.39 -11.33 18.15
CA PHE A 421 16.57 -10.72 17.51
C PHE A 421 17.87 -11.33 18.07
N PRO A 422 18.82 -11.78 17.22
CA PRO A 422 19.89 -12.66 17.65
C PRO A 422 20.98 -12.01 18.52
N PHE A 423 20.97 -10.67 18.68
CA PHE A 423 21.90 -10.03 19.61
C PHE A 423 21.43 -10.15 21.06
N VAL A 424 22.34 -10.54 21.96
CA VAL A 424 22.05 -10.72 23.38
C VAL A 424 21.50 -9.43 24.00
N GLY A 425 20.33 -9.52 24.61
CA GLY A 425 19.67 -8.39 25.28
C GLY A 425 18.87 -7.47 24.37
N SER A 426 18.80 -7.72 23.06
CA SER A 426 18.07 -6.90 22.08
C SER A 426 16.71 -7.50 21.69
N SER A 427 16.23 -8.51 22.40
CA SER A 427 14.95 -9.16 22.16
C SER A 427 14.26 -9.54 23.46
N ASN A 428 12.95 -9.79 23.40
CA ASN A 428 12.15 -10.16 24.56
C ASN A 428 11.06 -11.18 24.16
N PRO A 429 11.29 -12.48 24.45
CA PRO A 429 10.32 -13.53 24.11
C PRO A 429 9.02 -13.48 24.92
N ASP A 430 8.98 -12.69 26.01
CA ASP A 430 7.82 -12.56 26.91
C ASP A 430 6.90 -11.40 26.53
N LEU A 431 7.05 -10.83 25.32
CA LEU A 431 6.16 -9.74 24.84
C LEU A 431 4.75 -10.27 24.57
N GLU A 432 3.78 -9.49 25.04
CA GLU A 432 2.37 -9.62 24.69
C GLU A 432 2.03 -8.80 23.44
N ALA A 433 0.90 -9.11 22.79
CA ALA A 433 0.42 -8.31 21.67
C ALA A 433 -0.03 -6.91 22.13
N GLU A 434 0.23 -5.87 21.31
CA GLU A 434 -0.41 -4.57 21.54
C GLU A 434 -1.89 -4.69 21.22
N THR A 435 -2.76 -4.17 22.09
CA THR A 435 -4.20 -4.15 21.85
C THR A 435 -4.69 -2.73 21.61
N SER A 436 -5.78 -2.60 20.87
CA SER A 436 -6.36 -1.29 20.57
C SER A 436 -7.87 -1.30 20.49
N GLU A 437 -8.46 -0.19 20.94
CA GLU A 437 -9.87 0.11 20.81
C GLU A 437 -10.07 1.42 20.05
N THR A 438 -10.99 1.44 19.09
CA THR A 438 -11.29 2.63 18.29
C THR A 438 -12.78 2.90 18.27
N VAL A 439 -13.14 4.17 18.49
CA VAL A 439 -14.48 4.72 18.23
C VAL A 439 -14.38 5.71 17.09
N GLU A 440 -15.31 5.62 16.13
CA GLU A 440 -15.43 6.55 15.01
C GLU A 440 -16.86 7.05 14.87
N LEU A 441 -17.01 8.32 14.52
CA LEU A 441 -18.25 8.94 14.05
C LEU A 441 -17.99 9.58 12.68
N GLY A 442 -18.89 9.37 11.74
CA GLY A 442 -18.77 9.94 10.41
C GLY A 442 -20.10 10.39 9.82
N ILE A 443 -20.01 11.31 8.88
CA ILE A 443 -21.13 11.77 8.07
C ILE A 443 -20.65 11.91 6.64
N ARG A 444 -21.46 11.43 5.69
CA ARG A 444 -21.19 11.52 4.26
C ARG A 444 -22.36 12.17 3.53
N GLY A 445 -22.03 13.02 2.56
CA GLY A 445 -22.95 13.51 1.56
C GLY A 445 -22.56 13.02 0.17
N GLN A 446 -23.48 12.37 -0.55
CA GLN A 446 -23.28 11.85 -1.90
C GLN A 446 -24.27 12.54 -2.85
N TYR A 447 -23.74 13.13 -3.93
CA TYR A 447 -24.49 13.84 -4.96
C TYR A 447 -24.07 13.34 -6.35
N ASP A 448 -24.77 13.70 -7.38
CA ASP A 448 -24.50 13.20 -8.74
C ASP A 448 -23.10 13.58 -9.26
N ALA A 449 -22.64 14.81 -8.94
CA ALA A 449 -21.40 15.37 -9.46
C ALA A 449 -20.33 15.61 -8.36
N TRP A 450 -20.60 15.33 -7.10
CA TRP A 450 -19.66 15.54 -6.00
C TRP A 450 -20.06 14.76 -4.76
N PHE A 451 -19.08 14.53 -3.90
CA PHE A 451 -19.29 13.96 -2.58
C PHE A 451 -18.41 14.65 -1.54
N TRP A 452 -18.75 14.48 -0.28
CA TRP A 452 -17.90 14.78 0.86
C TRP A 452 -18.08 13.74 1.96
N ASP A 453 -17.04 13.52 2.73
CA ASP A 453 -17.01 12.57 3.83
C ASP A 453 -16.18 13.16 4.97
N LEU A 454 -16.80 13.30 6.15
CA LEU A 454 -16.17 13.78 7.37
C LEU A 454 -16.20 12.66 8.41
N ALA A 455 -15.05 12.34 8.99
CA ALA A 455 -14.92 11.39 10.09
C ALA A 455 -14.13 11.99 11.25
N ALA A 456 -14.50 11.64 12.47
CA ALA A 456 -13.74 11.91 13.67
C ALA A 456 -13.57 10.60 14.45
N TYR A 457 -12.37 10.37 14.99
CA TYR A 457 -12.05 9.11 15.63
C TYR A 457 -11.18 9.30 16.88
N ARG A 458 -11.21 8.27 17.73
CA ARG A 458 -10.32 8.12 18.88
C ARG A 458 -9.91 6.65 18.98
N THR A 459 -8.61 6.43 19.05
CA THR A 459 -7.98 5.12 19.28
C THR A 459 -7.18 5.18 20.57
N GLU A 460 -7.39 4.22 21.45
CA GLU A 460 -6.53 3.91 22.59
C GLU A 460 -5.72 2.66 22.22
N VAL A 461 -4.44 2.66 22.54
CA VAL A 461 -3.53 1.52 22.36
C VAL A 461 -2.94 1.21 23.72
N GLU A 462 -3.01 -0.04 24.14
CA GLU A 462 -2.46 -0.56 25.38
C GLU A 462 -1.32 -1.54 25.04
N ASP A 463 -0.41 -1.74 26.00
CA ASP A 463 0.74 -2.64 25.87
C ASP A 463 1.64 -2.33 24.66
N LEU A 464 1.78 -1.02 24.32
CA LEU A 464 2.59 -0.57 23.21
C LEU A 464 4.04 -1.09 23.36
N ILE A 465 4.55 -1.77 22.35
CA ILE A 465 5.91 -2.28 22.35
C ILE A 465 6.87 -1.16 21.99
N ALA A 466 7.74 -0.81 22.92
CA ALA A 466 8.76 0.21 22.76
C ALA A 466 10.12 -0.31 23.26
N LEU A 467 11.21 0.35 22.83
CA LEU A 467 12.54 0.02 23.32
C LEU A 467 12.81 0.74 24.65
N ASP A 468 13.26 0.01 25.65
CA ASP A 468 13.76 0.58 26.89
C ASP A 468 15.14 1.28 26.70
N ALA A 469 15.69 1.85 27.78
CA ALA A 469 16.99 2.52 27.76
C ALA A 469 18.16 1.60 27.37
N SER A 470 17.97 0.29 27.36
CA SER A 470 18.94 -0.73 26.97
C SER A 470 18.71 -1.25 25.53
N PHE A 471 17.81 -0.62 24.78
CA PHE A 471 17.34 -1.04 23.44
C PHE A 471 16.67 -2.43 23.44
N ARG A 472 16.09 -2.86 24.57
CA ARG A 472 15.31 -4.08 24.66
C ARG A 472 13.82 -3.75 24.46
N PRO A 473 13.08 -4.49 23.61
CA PRO A 473 11.65 -4.28 23.46
C PRO A 473 10.88 -4.74 24.72
N VAL A 474 9.94 -3.93 25.15
CA VAL A 474 9.10 -4.13 26.35
C VAL A 474 7.71 -3.57 26.11
N ASN A 475 6.67 -4.17 26.73
CA ASN A 475 5.32 -3.62 26.76
C ASN A 475 5.23 -2.61 27.92
N VAL A 476 5.24 -1.31 27.63
CA VAL A 476 5.32 -0.30 28.71
C VAL A 476 4.44 0.90 28.51
N ASN A 477 3.96 1.17 27.30
CA ASN A 477 3.35 2.47 27.01
C ASN A 477 1.88 2.33 26.63
N GLU A 478 1.11 3.36 27.00
CA GLU A 478 -0.21 3.60 26.43
C GLU A 478 -0.11 4.72 25.39
N ALA A 479 -0.78 4.58 24.27
CA ALA A 479 -0.90 5.65 23.30
C ALA A 479 -2.37 6.02 23.06
N ARG A 480 -2.61 7.29 22.83
CA ARG A 480 -3.92 7.80 22.45
C ARG A 480 -3.82 8.59 21.17
N ILE A 481 -4.64 8.23 20.20
CA ILE A 481 -4.68 8.91 18.91
C ILE A 481 -6.08 9.47 18.70
N ARG A 482 -6.18 10.79 18.48
CA ARG A 482 -7.42 11.47 18.13
C ARG A 482 -7.24 12.13 16.79
N GLY A 483 -8.30 12.16 15.98
CA GLY A 483 -8.20 12.83 14.71
C GLY A 483 -9.53 13.12 14.06
N ALA A 484 -9.44 13.91 12.99
CA ALA A 484 -10.55 14.19 12.10
C ALA A 484 -10.03 14.21 10.66
N GLU A 485 -10.84 13.72 9.75
CA GLU A 485 -10.54 13.61 8.33
C GLU A 485 -11.70 14.17 7.52
N LEU A 486 -11.39 14.98 6.52
CA LEU A 486 -12.33 15.39 5.49
C LEU A 486 -11.80 14.96 4.13
N SER A 487 -12.61 14.24 3.37
CA SER A 487 -12.39 14.00 1.96
C SER A 487 -13.55 14.56 1.14
N ALA A 488 -13.26 15.11 -0.02
CA ALA A 488 -14.27 15.54 -0.97
C ALA A 488 -13.78 15.35 -2.40
N GLY A 489 -14.72 15.04 -3.30
CA GLY A 489 -14.46 14.91 -4.72
C GLY A 489 -15.57 15.52 -5.53
N ALA A 490 -15.23 16.04 -6.70
CA ALA A 490 -16.22 16.60 -7.63
C ALA A 490 -15.77 16.37 -9.07
N GLU A 491 -16.74 16.09 -9.94
CA GLU A 491 -16.54 15.97 -11.37
C GLU A 491 -17.63 16.75 -12.12
N PHE A 492 -17.24 17.70 -12.93
CA PHE A 492 -18.15 18.51 -13.72
C PHE A 492 -17.45 19.14 -14.92
N ASP A 493 -18.06 19.07 -16.06
CA ASP A 493 -17.62 19.74 -17.29
C ASP A 493 -16.13 19.53 -17.59
N GLY A 494 -15.63 18.27 -17.47
CA GLY A 494 -14.25 17.86 -17.69
C GLY A 494 -13.26 18.33 -16.61
N TRP A 495 -13.72 18.86 -15.47
CA TRP A 495 -12.93 19.05 -14.27
C TRP A 495 -13.09 17.88 -13.33
N THR A 496 -11.99 17.41 -12.79
CA THR A 496 -11.94 16.46 -11.66
C THR A 496 -11.19 17.13 -10.51
N LEU A 497 -11.84 17.19 -9.35
CA LEU A 497 -11.30 17.77 -8.12
C LEU A 497 -11.31 16.71 -7.02
N ALA A 498 -10.21 16.59 -6.28
CA ALA A 498 -10.17 15.78 -5.06
C ALA A 498 -9.42 16.54 -3.97
N THR A 499 -9.90 16.46 -2.74
CA THR A 499 -9.23 17.06 -1.60
C THR A 499 -9.27 16.13 -0.38
N ALA A 500 -8.19 16.15 0.39
CA ALA A 500 -8.06 15.49 1.67
C ALA A 500 -7.51 16.47 2.69
N LEU A 501 -8.17 16.58 3.84
CA LEU A 501 -7.68 17.28 5.01
C LEU A 501 -7.59 16.28 6.16
N THR A 502 -6.46 16.24 6.84
CA THR A 502 -6.21 15.35 7.96
C THR A 502 -5.73 16.15 9.17
N TYR A 503 -6.34 15.90 10.30
CA TYR A 503 -5.82 16.28 11.61
C TYR A 503 -5.66 15.02 12.45
N THR A 504 -4.47 14.79 13.01
CA THR A 504 -4.16 13.64 13.85
C THR A 504 -3.30 14.08 15.03
N ASP A 505 -3.68 13.70 16.25
CA ASP A 505 -2.97 13.98 17.49
C ASP A 505 -2.57 12.65 18.16
N PRO A 506 -1.44 12.05 17.77
CA PRO A 506 -0.93 10.80 18.32
C PRO A 506 -0.03 11.09 19.52
N GLU A 507 -0.52 10.79 20.72
CA GLU A 507 0.09 11.09 22.01
C GLU A 507 0.51 9.82 22.73
N ASP A 508 1.76 9.75 23.18
CA ASP A 508 2.23 8.83 24.21
C ASP A 508 1.69 9.35 25.56
N ARG A 509 0.91 8.54 26.27
CA ARG A 509 0.21 8.98 27.48
C ARG A 509 1.09 9.03 28.70
N ASP A 510 2.20 8.31 28.70
CA ASP A 510 3.14 8.31 29.82
C ASP A 510 4.00 9.58 29.84
N THR A 511 4.43 10.01 28.66
CA THR A 511 5.31 11.17 28.51
C THR A 511 4.56 12.46 28.12
N GLY A 512 3.38 12.36 27.52
CA GLY A 512 2.65 13.47 26.90
C GLY A 512 3.26 13.94 25.58
N ASN A 513 4.26 13.24 25.07
CA ASN A 513 4.92 13.56 23.80
C ASN A 513 4.12 13.02 22.60
N ARG A 514 4.36 13.58 21.42
CA ARG A 514 3.83 13.03 20.17
C ARG A 514 4.61 11.79 19.78
N LEU A 515 3.90 10.80 19.26
CA LEU A 515 4.55 9.64 18.66
C LEU A 515 5.45 10.08 17.49
N ALA A 516 6.65 9.49 17.42
CA ALA A 516 7.69 9.87 16.45
C ALA A 516 7.24 9.71 14.98
N ARG A 517 7.74 10.59 14.11
CA ARG A 517 7.58 10.55 12.65
C ARG A 517 6.17 10.80 12.10
N ARG A 518 5.19 11.25 12.93
CA ARG A 518 3.82 11.57 12.49
C ARG A 518 3.61 13.07 12.38
N ALA A 519 3.16 13.53 11.19
CA ALA A 519 2.67 14.89 11.02
C ALA A 519 1.25 15.00 11.59
N THR A 520 0.95 16.08 12.32
CA THR A 520 -0.38 16.25 12.92
C THR A 520 -1.40 16.87 11.96
N GLN A 521 -0.97 17.48 10.88
CA GLN A 521 -1.83 18.10 9.88
C GLN A 521 -1.33 17.76 8.47
N GLY A 522 -2.25 17.38 7.61
CA GLY A 522 -2.01 17.10 6.21
C GLY A 522 -3.08 17.71 5.31
N LEU A 523 -2.68 18.13 4.14
CA LEU A 523 -3.53 18.58 3.05
C LEU A 523 -3.05 17.92 1.76
N ARG A 524 -4.00 17.42 0.97
CA ARG A 524 -3.81 17.10 -0.45
C ARG A 524 -4.94 17.72 -1.24
N LEU A 525 -4.60 18.36 -2.35
CA LEU A 525 -5.52 18.90 -3.33
C LEU A 525 -5.06 18.46 -4.72
N ASP A 526 -5.91 17.75 -5.43
CA ASP A 526 -5.72 17.35 -6.82
C ASP A 526 -6.74 18.07 -7.69
N ILE A 527 -6.29 18.67 -8.77
CA ILE A 527 -7.12 19.37 -9.77
C ILE A 527 -6.70 18.88 -11.15
N ASP A 528 -7.62 18.32 -11.90
CA ASP A 528 -7.42 17.88 -13.27
C ASP A 528 -8.45 18.52 -14.21
N ARG A 529 -8.04 18.77 -15.44
CA ARG A 529 -8.87 19.28 -16.52
C ARG A 529 -8.62 18.51 -17.81
N GLU A 530 -9.68 18.01 -18.41
CA GLU A 530 -9.69 17.45 -19.77
C GLU A 530 -10.09 18.53 -20.78
N LEU A 531 -9.29 18.67 -21.84
CA LEU A 531 -9.41 19.68 -22.90
C LEU A 531 -9.27 19.02 -24.28
N GLY A 532 -10.25 18.24 -24.69
CA GLY A 532 -10.19 17.44 -25.92
C GLY A 532 -9.08 16.40 -25.86
N GLU A 533 -8.06 16.50 -26.74
CA GLU A 533 -6.91 15.59 -26.75
C GLU A 533 -5.88 15.85 -25.63
N TRP A 534 -6.07 16.91 -24.83
CA TRP A 534 -5.15 17.29 -23.77
C TRP A 534 -5.76 17.06 -22.39
N SER A 535 -4.93 16.62 -21.45
CA SER A 535 -5.24 16.64 -20.04
C SER A 535 -4.17 17.43 -19.28
N LEU A 536 -4.60 18.26 -18.34
CA LEU A 536 -3.71 19.05 -17.49
C LEU A 536 -4.10 18.83 -16.03
N GLY A 537 -3.12 18.72 -15.15
CA GLY A 537 -3.41 18.54 -13.74
C GLY A 537 -2.33 19.10 -12.83
N ALA A 538 -2.71 19.30 -11.59
CA ALA A 538 -1.82 19.73 -10.51
C ALA A 538 -2.21 19.03 -9.21
N SER A 539 -1.20 18.71 -8.40
CA SER A 539 -1.38 18.24 -7.02
C SER A 539 -0.63 19.17 -6.08
N TRP A 540 -1.27 19.57 -4.99
CA TRP A 540 -0.63 20.26 -3.88
C TRP A 540 -0.70 19.38 -2.64
N ILE A 541 0.47 19.01 -2.09
CA ILE A 541 0.60 18.21 -0.88
C ILE A 541 1.34 19.05 0.15
N ALA A 542 0.75 19.20 1.33
CA ALA A 542 1.36 19.95 2.43
C ALA A 542 1.18 19.20 3.74
N GLN A 543 2.21 19.20 4.56
CA GLN A 543 2.21 18.60 5.88
C GLN A 543 2.91 19.54 6.87
N ASN A 544 2.44 19.56 8.13
CA ASN A 544 3.10 20.33 9.16
C ASN A 544 4.35 19.60 9.69
N HIS A 545 5.01 20.17 10.70
CA HIS A 545 6.19 19.58 11.32
C HIS A 545 5.89 18.26 12.03
N ARG A 546 6.92 17.44 12.18
CA ARG A 546 6.95 16.19 12.94
C ARG A 546 8.20 16.12 13.80
N TYR A 547 8.24 15.17 14.72
CA TYR A 547 9.44 14.83 15.46
C TYR A 547 9.97 13.48 14.98
N ASN A 548 11.29 13.35 14.86
CA ASN A 548 11.90 12.08 14.43
C ASN A 548 11.98 11.07 15.59
N ASP A 549 11.99 11.55 16.83
CA ASP A 549 12.21 10.81 18.07
C ASP A 549 11.00 10.92 19.03
N GLY A 550 10.88 9.96 19.96
CA GLY A 550 9.83 9.96 20.99
C GLY A 550 10.01 11.02 22.08
N ALA A 551 11.23 11.53 22.29
CA ALA A 551 11.50 12.63 23.22
C ALA A 551 11.02 13.99 22.71
N ASN A 552 10.68 14.09 21.41
CA ASN A 552 10.29 15.31 20.70
C ASN A 552 11.39 16.39 20.67
N GLU A 553 12.65 15.97 20.67
CA GLU A 553 13.81 16.85 20.60
C GLU A 553 14.25 17.10 19.14
N GLN A 554 14.15 16.11 18.28
CA GLN A 554 14.56 16.15 16.87
C GLN A 554 13.39 16.57 15.98
N ARG A 555 13.23 17.88 15.79
CA ARG A 555 12.11 18.44 15.03
C ARG A 555 12.44 18.58 13.54
N LEU A 556 11.65 17.93 12.69
CA LEU A 556 11.63 18.09 11.24
C LEU A 556 10.58 19.12 10.83
N PRO A 557 10.95 20.16 10.03
CA PRO A 557 10.02 21.20 9.60
C PRO A 557 8.93 20.63 8.66
N GLY A 558 7.78 21.30 8.62
CA GLY A 558 6.74 21.03 7.65
C GLY A 558 7.15 21.42 6.23
N TYR A 559 6.45 20.88 5.26
CA TYR A 559 6.69 21.15 3.84
C TYR A 559 5.39 21.28 3.04
N GLY A 560 5.53 21.88 1.85
CA GLY A 560 4.49 21.90 0.82
C GLY A 560 5.14 21.77 -0.54
N ILE A 561 4.65 20.84 -1.35
CA ILE A 561 5.12 20.58 -2.72
C ILE A 561 3.97 20.66 -3.70
N VAL A 562 4.26 21.12 -4.90
CA VAL A 562 3.33 21.16 -6.01
C VAL A 562 3.88 20.29 -7.13
N ASN A 563 3.05 19.37 -7.62
CA ASN A 563 3.34 18.56 -8.79
C ASN A 563 2.43 18.98 -9.94
N LEU A 564 2.96 18.97 -11.16
CA LEU A 564 2.21 19.23 -12.38
C LEU A 564 2.22 18.00 -13.27
N ARG A 565 1.14 17.81 -14.03
CA ARG A 565 1.01 16.74 -15.01
C ARG A 565 0.32 17.23 -16.27
N ALA A 566 0.74 16.69 -17.40
CA ALA A 566 0.12 16.94 -18.69
C ALA A 566 0.05 15.64 -19.49
N GLY A 567 -1.04 15.41 -20.17
CA GLY A 567 -1.25 14.32 -21.10
C GLY A 567 -1.66 14.86 -22.47
N TRP A 568 -1.25 14.18 -23.53
CA TRP A 568 -1.69 14.46 -24.89
C TRP A 568 -1.98 13.15 -25.62
N GLN A 569 -3.24 12.98 -26.05
CA GLN A 569 -3.69 11.88 -26.89
C GLN A 569 -3.28 12.18 -28.34
N LEU A 570 -2.14 11.61 -28.77
CA LEU A 570 -1.57 11.82 -30.12
C LEU A 570 -2.40 11.16 -31.22
N ALA A 571 -2.95 9.98 -30.92
CA ALA A 571 -3.78 9.15 -31.81
C ALA A 571 -4.57 8.15 -30.93
N PRO A 572 -5.58 7.43 -31.44
CA PRO A 572 -6.41 6.54 -30.63
C PRO A 572 -5.65 5.54 -29.72
N MET A 573 -4.46 5.10 -30.16
CA MET A 573 -3.63 4.15 -29.43
C MET A 573 -2.33 4.75 -28.88
N TRP A 574 -2.11 6.05 -29.00
CA TRP A 574 -0.86 6.68 -28.61
C TRP A 574 -1.08 7.90 -27.73
N SER A 575 -0.50 7.90 -26.56
CA SER A 575 -0.49 9.08 -25.68
C SER A 575 0.93 9.43 -25.22
N LEU A 576 1.14 10.72 -24.97
CA LEU A 576 2.34 11.28 -24.34
C LEU A 576 1.93 11.80 -22.97
N ARG A 577 2.73 11.53 -21.94
CA ARG A 577 2.56 12.10 -20.61
C ARG A 577 3.83 12.76 -20.14
N ALA A 578 3.66 13.85 -19.41
CA ALA A 578 4.77 14.57 -18.77
C ALA A 578 4.36 14.93 -17.34
N THR A 579 5.27 14.72 -16.41
CA THR A 579 5.09 15.11 -15.00
C THR A 579 6.26 15.96 -14.54
N VAL A 580 5.98 16.92 -13.67
CA VAL A 580 6.98 17.68 -12.93
C VAL A 580 6.64 17.56 -11.46
N GLU A 581 7.47 16.85 -10.72
CA GLU A 581 7.35 16.69 -9.27
C GLU A 581 8.10 17.81 -8.56
N ASN A 582 7.58 18.23 -7.39
CA ASN A 582 8.18 19.26 -6.56
C ASN A 582 8.59 20.51 -7.40
N LEU A 583 7.63 21.09 -8.12
CA LEU A 583 7.83 22.25 -9.03
C LEU A 583 8.64 23.39 -8.39
N THR A 584 8.43 23.62 -7.10
CA THR A 584 9.06 24.71 -6.34
C THR A 584 10.46 24.39 -5.86
N ASP A 585 10.98 23.20 -6.17
CA ASP A 585 12.30 22.73 -5.75
C ASP A 585 12.51 22.80 -4.23
N LYS A 586 11.47 22.40 -3.48
CA LYS A 586 11.50 22.45 -2.03
C LYS A 586 12.34 21.30 -1.46
N GLU A 587 13.44 21.63 -0.79
CA GLU A 587 14.16 20.66 0.04
C GLU A 587 13.36 20.37 1.32
N TYR A 588 13.11 19.09 1.61
CA TYR A 588 12.43 18.65 2.81
C TYR A 588 12.88 17.24 3.23
N ALA A 589 12.73 16.96 4.52
CA ALA A 589 13.01 15.65 5.10
C ALA A 589 11.79 15.18 5.90
N THR A 590 11.55 13.88 5.89
CA THR A 590 10.47 13.23 6.65
C THR A 590 11.00 12.26 7.70
N ALA A 591 12.30 11.95 7.66
CA ALA A 591 13.02 11.13 8.62
C ALA A 591 14.44 11.67 8.81
N GLN A 592 15.06 11.36 9.95
CA GLN A 592 16.49 11.56 10.22
C GLN A 592 17.16 10.22 10.45
N GLY A 593 18.41 10.13 10.07
CA GLY A 593 19.36 9.09 10.42
C GLY A 593 20.46 9.63 11.33
N ALA A 594 21.39 8.79 11.69
CA ALA A 594 22.58 9.19 12.41
C ALA A 594 23.79 8.36 11.96
N ASP A 595 24.91 9.01 11.76
CA ASP A 595 26.20 8.35 11.65
C ASP A 595 26.77 8.13 13.06
N PHE A 596 27.51 7.05 13.25
CA PHE A 596 28.20 6.77 14.50
C PHE A 596 29.70 7.05 14.31
N ASP A 597 30.21 8.07 15.00
CA ASP A 597 31.64 8.38 14.99
C ASP A 597 32.37 7.44 15.97
N LEU A 598 33.12 6.50 15.42
CA LEU A 598 33.91 5.53 16.19
C LEU A 598 35.05 6.16 17.01
N ALA A 599 35.48 7.39 16.67
CA ALA A 599 36.56 8.08 17.37
C ALA A 599 36.06 8.83 18.61
N THR A 600 34.87 9.42 18.54
CA THR A 600 34.26 10.19 19.65
C THR A 600 33.18 9.39 20.38
N PHE A 601 32.69 8.27 19.83
CA PHE A 601 31.52 7.50 20.26
C PHE A 601 30.24 8.36 20.28
N GLU A 602 30.15 9.36 19.42
CA GLU A 602 28.99 10.22 19.31
C GLU A 602 28.11 9.84 18.11
N SER A 603 26.81 10.00 18.28
CA SER A 603 25.82 9.88 17.20
C SER A 603 25.63 11.23 16.55
N ILE A 604 25.93 11.35 15.26
CA ILE A 604 25.84 12.57 14.46
C ILE A 604 24.57 12.50 13.62
N PRO A 605 23.49 13.23 13.98
CA PRO A 605 22.25 13.17 13.23
C PRO A 605 22.37 13.87 11.87
N PHE A 606 21.65 13.32 10.87
CA PHE A 606 21.48 13.94 9.56
C PHE A 606 20.05 13.75 9.04
N ASP A 607 19.60 14.71 8.20
CA ASP A 607 18.29 14.64 7.55
C ASP A 607 18.36 13.75 6.32
N TYR A 608 17.42 12.80 6.18
CA TYR A 608 17.16 12.14 4.90
C TYR A 608 16.34 13.08 4.02
N ILE A 609 17.03 13.74 3.06
CA ILE A 609 16.39 14.65 2.13
C ILE A 609 15.70 13.90 1.00
N ASN A 610 14.56 14.44 0.56
CA ASN A 610 13.88 13.97 -0.64
C ASN A 610 14.44 14.68 -1.87
N ALA A 611 14.31 14.06 -3.05
CA ALA A 611 14.74 14.67 -4.30
C ALA A 611 14.08 16.05 -4.49
N GLY A 612 14.81 16.97 -5.05
CA GLY A 612 14.33 18.26 -5.47
C GLY A 612 13.33 18.14 -6.65
N ARG A 613 13.26 19.18 -7.46
CA ARG A 613 12.41 19.18 -8.65
C ARG A 613 12.85 18.10 -9.64
N ALA A 614 11.91 17.26 -10.06
CA ALA A 614 12.12 16.20 -11.04
C ALA A 614 11.11 16.28 -12.18
N GLY A 615 11.53 15.97 -13.40
CA GLY A 615 10.67 15.93 -14.56
C GLY A 615 10.77 14.58 -15.28
N PHE A 616 9.63 14.05 -15.72
CA PHE A 616 9.54 12.77 -16.44
C PHE A 616 8.65 12.91 -17.66
N VAL A 617 8.96 12.15 -18.69
CA VAL A 617 8.16 12.05 -19.92
C VAL A 617 8.03 10.59 -20.30
N SER A 618 6.82 10.18 -20.70
CA SER A 618 6.54 8.82 -21.14
C SER A 618 5.63 8.80 -22.36
N VAL A 619 5.88 7.84 -23.24
CA VAL A 619 5.04 7.50 -24.39
C VAL A 619 4.34 6.20 -24.09
N HIS A 620 3.04 6.15 -24.32
CA HIS A 620 2.19 5.00 -24.10
C HIS A 620 1.54 4.56 -25.40
N PHE A 621 1.54 3.28 -25.63
CA PHE A 621 0.77 2.61 -26.68
C PHE A 621 -0.24 1.67 -26.02
N GLY A 622 -1.46 1.74 -26.44
CA GLY A 622 -2.56 0.87 -25.98
C GLY A 622 -3.88 1.65 -25.83
N PRO A 623 -4.97 0.94 -25.63
CA PRO A 623 -6.30 1.52 -25.42
C PRO A 623 -6.40 2.24 -24.10
#